data_3144daa47851c5ee2e610646d69fb599
#
_entry.id   3144daa47851c5ee2e610646d69fb599
#
_cell.length_a   1.000
_cell.length_b   1.000
_cell.length_c   1.000
_cell.angle_alpha   90.00
_cell.angle_beta   90.00
_cell.angle_gamma   90.00
#
_symmetry.space_group_name_H-M   'P 1'
#
loop_
_entity.id
_entity.type
_entity.pdbx_description
1 polymer ?
#
loop_
_entity_poly.entity_id
_entity_poly.type
_entity_poly.pdbx_seq_one_letter_code
_entity_poly.pdbx_strand_id
1 'polypeptide(L)'
;MDQVMEGAATPAQIAAFGVSMKMKGPTSAEVTELADIMLEHARRVPTDVIGTATVDVVGTGGDGANTVNLSTMAAIVVAAAGIPVVKHGNRAASSLSGGADTLEALGVRIDLGPDEVARSVAEVGIGFAFAPQFHPSYRHAGAVRREIGVPTVFNLLGPLTNPATPRAGLIGCAWADLAEVMAGVFATRGSSVLVVHGDDGLDELTTTTTSTIWRVQAGTVERLTFDPAAFGFRRAEVAALVGGDAESNAAEARAVLGGANGPVRDAVLLNAAGALVAHAGLSSDAQWVPAWESGLARATEAIDSGGAEELLACWVRFTQQL
;
A
#
# COMPACT_ATOMS: atom_id res chain seq x y z
N MET A 1 -19.66 -2.82 12.88
CA MET A 1 -18.34 -3.45 12.73
C MET A 1 -17.97 -4.24 13.98
N ASP A 2 -18.18 -3.74 15.20
CA ASP A 2 -17.87 -4.45 16.46
C ASP A 2 -18.37 -5.89 16.49
N GLN A 3 -19.64 -6.11 16.20
CA GLN A 3 -20.21 -7.47 16.16
C GLN A 3 -19.49 -8.42 15.20
N VAL A 4 -18.93 -7.87 14.09
CA VAL A 4 -18.11 -8.66 13.15
C VAL A 4 -16.77 -8.98 13.78
N MET A 5 -16.11 -7.98 14.41
CA MET A 5 -14.80 -8.15 15.03
C MET A 5 -14.86 -9.06 16.27
N GLU A 6 -15.94 -9.04 17.02
CA GLU A 6 -16.20 -9.91 18.18
C GLU A 6 -16.65 -11.33 17.77
N GLY A 7 -16.96 -11.55 16.50
CA GLY A 7 -17.49 -12.83 16.01
C GLY A 7 -18.96 -13.08 16.40
N ALA A 8 -19.67 -12.06 16.83
CA ALA A 8 -21.09 -12.12 17.21
C ALA A 8 -22.04 -12.08 15.99
N ALA A 9 -21.61 -11.45 14.88
CA ALA A 9 -22.38 -11.43 13.66
C ALA A 9 -22.32 -12.77 12.92
N THR A 10 -23.48 -13.26 12.48
CA THR A 10 -23.56 -14.49 11.69
C THR A 10 -23.01 -14.25 10.26
N PRO A 11 -22.55 -15.31 9.54
CA PRO A 11 -22.14 -15.19 8.15
C PRO A 11 -23.17 -14.51 7.26
N ALA A 12 -24.47 -14.81 7.44
CA ALA A 12 -25.56 -14.20 6.69
C ALA A 12 -25.68 -12.69 6.98
N GLN A 13 -25.49 -12.26 8.22
CA GLN A 13 -25.51 -10.83 8.58
C GLN A 13 -24.32 -10.09 7.97
N ILE A 14 -23.11 -10.68 8.02
CA ILE A 14 -21.90 -10.11 7.41
C ILE A 14 -22.09 -9.98 5.89
N ALA A 15 -22.61 -11.02 5.22
CA ALA A 15 -22.88 -10.99 3.80
C ALA A 15 -23.92 -9.93 3.43
N ALA A 16 -25.05 -9.91 4.14
CA ALA A 16 -26.10 -8.92 3.93
C ALA A 16 -25.57 -7.49 4.11
N PHE A 17 -24.78 -7.23 5.14
CA PHE A 17 -24.16 -5.92 5.39
C PHE A 17 -23.23 -5.52 4.23
N GLY A 18 -22.28 -6.39 3.83
CA GLY A 18 -21.32 -6.10 2.78
C GLY A 18 -22.02 -5.82 1.43
N VAL A 19 -23.01 -6.64 1.05
CA VAL A 19 -23.76 -6.46 -0.20
C VAL A 19 -24.65 -5.21 -0.15
N SER A 20 -25.34 -4.96 0.96
CA SER A 20 -26.18 -3.76 1.11
C SER A 20 -25.35 -2.47 1.03
N MET A 21 -24.19 -2.44 1.67
CA MET A 21 -23.26 -1.31 1.57
C MET A 21 -22.77 -1.09 0.14
N LYS A 22 -22.47 -2.17 -0.60
CA LYS A 22 -22.10 -2.10 -2.01
C LYS A 22 -23.24 -1.55 -2.87
N MET A 23 -24.46 -2.04 -2.67
CA MET A 23 -25.64 -1.60 -3.44
C MET A 23 -26.02 -0.15 -3.19
N LYS A 24 -25.86 0.30 -1.96
CA LYS A 24 -26.14 1.69 -1.55
C LYS A 24 -25.06 2.65 -2.07
N GLY A 25 -23.81 2.22 -2.16
CA GLY A 25 -22.62 3.04 -2.27
C GLY A 25 -22.20 3.55 -0.87
N PRO A 26 -21.03 3.13 -0.35
CA PRO A 26 -20.56 3.60 0.95
C PRO A 26 -20.14 5.07 0.88
N THR A 27 -20.37 5.82 1.96
CA THR A 27 -19.86 7.18 2.13
C THR A 27 -18.52 7.14 2.87
N SER A 28 -17.67 8.19 2.70
CA SER A 28 -16.41 8.30 3.43
C SER A 28 -16.61 8.28 4.95
N ALA A 29 -17.70 8.89 5.47
CA ALA A 29 -18.00 8.86 6.89
C ALA A 29 -18.26 7.42 7.40
N GLU A 30 -19.07 6.64 6.69
CA GLU A 30 -19.34 5.25 7.04
C GLU A 30 -18.07 4.39 6.98
N VAL A 31 -17.24 4.57 5.95
CA VAL A 31 -15.99 3.82 5.83
C VAL A 31 -14.99 4.24 6.92
N THR A 32 -14.96 5.51 7.31
CA THR A 32 -14.15 6.00 8.45
C THR A 32 -14.51 5.25 9.73
N GLU A 33 -15.80 5.22 10.08
CA GLU A 33 -16.27 4.52 11.28
C GLU A 33 -15.95 3.02 11.26
N LEU A 34 -16.10 2.36 10.08
CA LEU A 34 -15.76 0.95 9.94
C LEU A 34 -14.26 0.70 10.14
N ALA A 35 -13.42 1.57 9.57
CA ALA A 35 -11.97 1.46 9.69
C ALA A 35 -11.48 1.77 11.11
N ASP A 36 -12.06 2.76 11.77
CA ASP A 36 -11.68 3.16 13.13
C ASP A 36 -12.02 2.06 14.14
N ILE A 37 -13.22 1.47 14.06
CA ILE A 37 -13.58 0.29 14.86
C ILE A 37 -12.61 -0.88 14.59
N MET A 38 -12.25 -1.14 13.33
CA MET A 38 -11.27 -2.19 13.03
C MET A 38 -9.91 -1.91 13.65
N LEU A 39 -9.50 -0.64 13.70
CA LEU A 39 -8.26 -0.19 14.35
C LEU A 39 -8.33 -0.30 15.89
N GLU A 40 -9.49 -0.10 16.51
CA GLU A 40 -9.69 -0.31 17.96
C GLU A 40 -9.45 -1.77 18.36
N HIS A 41 -9.84 -2.72 17.50
CA HIS A 41 -9.60 -4.14 17.68
C HIS A 41 -8.22 -4.61 17.21
N ALA A 42 -7.38 -3.72 16.68
CA ALA A 42 -6.06 -4.07 16.15
C ALA A 42 -4.98 -4.14 17.25
N ARG A 43 -3.97 -4.98 17.01
CA ARG A 43 -2.71 -4.92 17.75
C ARG A 43 -1.87 -3.78 17.17
N ARG A 44 -1.78 -2.67 17.91
CA ARG A 44 -1.15 -1.43 17.42
C ARG A 44 0.37 -1.52 17.46
N VAL A 45 1.02 -0.96 16.43
CA VAL A 45 2.48 -0.74 16.46
C VAL A 45 2.77 0.47 17.35
N PRO A 46 3.72 0.38 18.31
CA PRO A 46 4.09 1.52 19.17
C PRO A 46 4.67 2.68 18.36
N THR A 47 3.93 3.79 18.28
CA THR A 47 4.31 4.98 17.50
C THR A 47 5.27 5.90 18.24
N ASP A 48 5.40 5.77 19.54
CA ASP A 48 6.41 6.46 20.38
C ASP A 48 7.85 6.04 20.02
N VAL A 49 8.03 4.82 19.49
CA VAL A 49 9.33 4.30 19.04
C VAL A 49 9.68 4.77 17.63
N ILE A 50 8.70 4.77 16.71
CA ILE A 50 8.94 5.00 15.28
C ILE A 50 8.59 6.42 14.80
N GLY A 51 7.97 7.22 15.67
CA GLY A 51 7.42 8.53 15.30
C GLY A 51 6.18 8.45 14.40
N THR A 52 5.67 9.60 14.02
CA THR A 52 4.45 9.73 13.18
C THR A 52 4.76 10.02 11.70
N ALA A 53 6.03 10.22 11.35
CA ALA A 53 6.46 10.54 9.98
C ALA A 53 6.65 9.30 9.09
N THR A 54 5.99 8.19 9.41
CA THR A 54 6.05 6.95 8.63
C THR A 54 5.16 7.03 7.41
N VAL A 55 5.50 6.19 6.41
CA VAL A 55 4.78 6.05 5.14
C VAL A 55 4.24 4.63 5.00
N ASP A 56 3.06 4.49 4.37
CA ASP A 56 2.60 3.22 3.81
C ASP A 56 2.56 3.28 2.28
N VAL A 57 2.88 2.16 1.65
CA VAL A 57 2.72 1.95 0.20
C VAL A 57 1.91 0.67 0.02
N VAL A 58 0.62 0.82 -0.27
CA VAL A 58 -0.32 -0.30 -0.26
C VAL A 58 -1.46 -0.08 -1.24
N GLY A 59 -2.00 -1.14 -1.78
CA GLY A 59 -3.21 -1.11 -2.60
C GLY A 59 -4.34 -1.96 -2.01
N THR A 60 -5.54 -1.81 -2.56
CA THR A 60 -6.70 -2.63 -2.20
C THR A 60 -6.55 -4.06 -2.68
N GLY A 61 -5.72 -4.28 -3.72
CA GLY A 61 -5.77 -5.49 -4.52
C GLY A 61 -7.09 -5.59 -5.30
N GLY A 62 -7.24 -6.69 -6.02
CA GLY A 62 -8.51 -7.00 -6.70
C GLY A 62 -8.66 -6.37 -8.08
N ASP A 63 -7.63 -5.81 -8.66
CA ASP A 63 -7.54 -5.32 -10.03
C ASP A 63 -7.53 -6.44 -11.09
N GLY A 64 -7.17 -7.67 -10.68
CA GLY A 64 -7.13 -8.84 -11.56
C GLY A 64 -5.95 -8.87 -12.53
N ALA A 65 -5.04 -7.92 -12.46
CA ALA A 65 -3.93 -7.79 -13.40
C ALA A 65 -2.77 -8.76 -13.12
N ASN A 66 -2.68 -9.29 -11.90
CA ASN A 66 -1.59 -10.16 -11.46
C ASN A 66 -0.20 -9.55 -11.72
N THR A 67 -0.04 -8.26 -11.47
CA THR A 67 1.24 -7.57 -11.58
C THR A 67 2.26 -8.12 -10.58
N VAL A 68 3.55 -7.93 -10.86
CA VAL A 68 4.61 -8.09 -9.85
C VAL A 68 4.29 -7.20 -8.64
N ASN A 69 4.84 -7.51 -7.47
CA ASN A 69 4.50 -6.79 -6.24
C ASN A 69 5.15 -5.38 -6.20
N LEU A 70 4.65 -4.47 -7.06
CA LEU A 70 5.17 -3.10 -7.25
C LEU A 70 5.19 -2.34 -5.92
N SER A 71 4.10 -2.38 -5.14
CA SER A 71 4.01 -1.68 -3.85
C SER A 71 5.04 -2.19 -2.84
N THR A 72 5.44 -3.48 -2.89
CA THR A 72 6.47 -4.05 -2.02
C THR A 72 7.85 -3.51 -2.38
N MET A 73 8.21 -3.51 -3.67
CA MET A 73 9.47 -2.94 -4.15
C MET A 73 9.52 -1.44 -3.90
N ALA A 74 8.45 -0.70 -4.19
CA ALA A 74 8.38 0.73 -3.94
C ALA A 74 8.55 1.08 -2.44
N ALA A 75 7.99 0.29 -1.53
CA ALA A 75 8.18 0.46 -0.08
C ALA A 75 9.65 0.33 0.32
N ILE A 76 10.38 -0.64 -0.24
CA ILE A 76 11.82 -0.83 0.00
C ILE A 76 12.61 0.36 -0.55
N VAL A 77 12.29 0.85 -1.73
CA VAL A 77 12.93 2.02 -2.34
C VAL A 77 12.68 3.28 -1.52
N VAL A 78 11.45 3.50 -1.02
CA VAL A 78 11.11 4.63 -0.14
C VAL A 78 11.92 4.59 1.15
N ALA A 79 12.06 3.41 1.75
CA ALA A 79 12.87 3.23 2.95
C ALA A 79 14.36 3.48 2.68
N ALA A 80 14.89 2.99 1.56
CA ALA A 80 16.27 3.24 1.12
C ALA A 80 16.53 4.73 0.80
N ALA A 81 15.49 5.47 0.38
CA ALA A 81 15.54 6.93 0.24
C ALA A 81 15.48 7.67 1.60
N GLY A 82 15.52 6.96 2.74
CA GLY A 82 15.62 7.53 4.07
C GLY A 82 14.29 7.91 4.74
N ILE A 83 13.16 7.42 4.24
CA ILE A 83 11.84 7.66 4.84
C ILE A 83 11.36 6.39 5.55
N PRO A 84 11.02 6.46 6.87
CA PRO A 84 10.55 5.29 7.59
C PRO A 84 9.26 4.73 7.03
N VAL A 85 9.21 3.42 6.80
CA VAL A 85 8.05 2.73 6.21
C VAL A 85 7.48 1.71 7.19
N VAL A 86 6.16 1.77 7.41
CA VAL A 86 5.39 0.65 7.96
C VAL A 86 4.46 0.15 6.88
N LYS A 87 4.90 -0.86 6.15
CA LYS A 87 4.07 -1.45 5.11
C LYS A 87 3.01 -2.36 5.73
N HIS A 88 1.74 -2.06 5.48
CA HIS A 88 0.65 -2.98 5.79
C HIS A 88 0.38 -3.89 4.60
N GLY A 89 0.15 -5.17 4.85
CA GLY A 89 -0.09 -6.09 3.74
C GLY A 89 -0.54 -7.49 4.16
N ASN A 90 -0.90 -8.27 3.16
CA ASN A 90 -1.42 -9.63 3.34
C ASN A 90 -0.85 -10.57 2.26
N ARG A 91 -1.18 -11.86 2.41
CA ARG A 91 -1.04 -12.84 1.32
C ARG A 91 -2.03 -12.56 0.20
N ALA A 92 -1.79 -13.16 -0.94
CA ALA A 92 -2.69 -13.07 -2.09
C ALA A 92 -4.10 -13.53 -1.72
N ALA A 93 -5.10 -12.74 -2.13
CA ALA A 93 -6.51 -13.12 -2.04
C ALA A 93 -7.06 -13.64 -3.37
N SER A 94 -6.61 -13.08 -4.49
CA SER A 94 -7.04 -13.39 -5.85
C SER A 94 -5.90 -13.46 -6.87
N SER A 95 -4.72 -12.90 -6.55
CA SER A 95 -3.51 -12.98 -7.38
C SER A 95 -2.68 -14.23 -7.09
N LEU A 96 -1.64 -14.47 -7.90
CA LEU A 96 -0.72 -15.60 -7.75
C LEU A 96 0.22 -15.42 -6.54
N SER A 97 0.57 -14.18 -6.17
CA SER A 97 1.45 -13.85 -5.06
C SER A 97 1.09 -12.50 -4.46
N GLY A 98 0.91 -12.44 -3.15
CA GLY A 98 0.73 -11.19 -2.41
C GLY A 98 2.05 -10.62 -1.88
N GLY A 99 1.98 -9.41 -1.32
CA GLY A 99 3.18 -8.76 -0.76
C GLY A 99 3.85 -9.58 0.35
N ALA A 100 3.06 -10.26 1.19
CA ALA A 100 3.58 -11.14 2.23
C ALA A 100 4.31 -12.37 1.65
N ASP A 101 3.74 -12.98 0.60
CA ASP A 101 4.33 -14.16 -0.03
C ASP A 101 5.69 -13.82 -0.66
N THR A 102 5.75 -12.69 -1.36
CA THR A 102 6.99 -12.19 -1.96
C THR A 102 8.03 -11.82 -0.90
N LEU A 103 7.62 -11.18 0.22
CA LEU A 103 8.56 -10.85 1.30
C LEU A 103 9.16 -12.12 1.96
N GLU A 104 8.37 -13.16 2.17
CA GLU A 104 8.89 -14.45 2.64
C GLU A 104 9.88 -15.07 1.65
N ALA A 105 9.57 -15.06 0.35
CA ALA A 105 10.48 -15.55 -0.70
C ALA A 105 11.75 -14.70 -0.81
N LEU A 106 11.70 -13.41 -0.44
CA LEU A 106 12.87 -12.55 -0.29
C LEU A 106 13.69 -12.87 0.97
N GLY A 107 13.13 -13.63 1.92
CA GLY A 107 13.76 -14.02 3.19
C GLY A 107 13.39 -13.13 4.38
N VAL A 108 12.48 -12.19 4.22
CA VAL A 108 11.99 -11.36 5.34
C VAL A 108 11.06 -12.20 6.22
N ARG A 109 11.28 -12.22 7.53
CA ARG A 109 10.35 -12.81 8.48
C ARG A 109 9.16 -11.89 8.67
N ILE A 110 7.96 -12.37 8.34
CA ILE A 110 6.73 -11.56 8.31
C ILE A 110 5.83 -11.74 9.54
N ASP A 111 6.02 -12.77 10.36
CA ASP A 111 5.19 -13.11 11.51
C ASP A 111 5.59 -12.36 12.80
N LEU A 112 6.11 -11.16 12.64
CA LEU A 112 6.58 -10.30 13.73
C LEU A 112 5.40 -9.67 14.50
N GLY A 113 5.62 -9.46 15.81
CA GLY A 113 4.68 -8.74 16.67
C GLY A 113 4.87 -7.21 16.59
N PRO A 114 3.98 -6.44 17.27
CA PRO A 114 4.02 -4.99 17.24
C PRO A 114 5.36 -4.36 17.62
N ASP A 115 5.97 -4.82 18.71
CA ASP A 115 7.25 -4.28 19.21
C ASP A 115 8.41 -4.63 18.26
N GLU A 116 8.39 -5.83 17.68
CA GLU A 116 9.38 -6.29 16.71
C GLU A 116 9.30 -5.48 15.41
N VAL A 117 8.08 -5.19 14.93
CA VAL A 117 7.87 -4.31 13.77
C VAL A 117 8.36 -2.90 14.07
N ALA A 118 8.05 -2.34 15.25
CA ALA A 118 8.54 -1.02 15.64
C ALA A 118 10.08 -0.98 15.68
N ARG A 119 10.73 -2.00 16.24
CA ARG A 119 12.18 -2.14 16.23
C ARG A 119 12.76 -2.22 14.82
N SER A 120 12.11 -3.00 13.92
CA SER A 120 12.54 -3.08 12.52
C SER A 120 12.51 -1.71 11.84
N VAL A 121 11.47 -0.93 12.06
CA VAL A 121 11.38 0.44 11.52
C VAL A 121 12.44 1.35 12.13
N ALA A 122 12.64 1.31 13.44
CA ALA A 122 13.61 2.17 14.12
C ALA A 122 15.07 1.87 13.74
N GLU A 123 15.43 0.59 13.56
CA GLU A 123 16.80 0.16 13.33
C GLU A 123 17.15 -0.01 11.84
N VAL A 124 16.18 -0.37 10.99
CA VAL A 124 16.38 -0.64 9.56
C VAL A 124 15.72 0.40 8.67
N GLY A 125 14.68 1.09 9.16
CA GLY A 125 13.89 2.03 8.37
C GLY A 125 12.62 1.46 7.75
N ILE A 126 12.39 0.15 7.86
CA ILE A 126 11.21 -0.52 7.29
C ILE A 126 10.72 -1.65 8.20
N GLY A 127 9.38 -1.77 8.30
CA GLY A 127 8.71 -2.88 8.98
C GLY A 127 7.50 -3.35 8.20
N PHE A 128 7.13 -4.61 8.35
CA PHE A 128 5.96 -5.20 7.72
C PHE A 128 4.91 -5.59 8.77
N ALA A 129 3.76 -4.93 8.71
CA ALA A 129 2.60 -5.26 9.53
C ALA A 129 1.73 -6.27 8.79
N PHE A 130 1.92 -7.56 9.10
CA PHE A 130 1.18 -8.66 8.48
C PHE A 130 -0.27 -8.68 8.97
N ALA A 131 -1.24 -8.40 8.10
CA ALA A 131 -2.64 -8.19 8.46
C ALA A 131 -3.25 -9.27 9.38
N PRO A 132 -3.03 -10.60 9.20
CA PRO A 132 -3.53 -11.61 10.12
C PRO A 132 -2.99 -11.53 11.55
N GLN A 133 -1.76 -11.04 11.73
CA GLN A 133 -1.14 -10.85 13.04
C GLN A 133 -1.68 -9.62 13.77
N PHE A 134 -1.97 -8.56 13.02
CA PHE A 134 -2.38 -7.28 13.58
C PHE A 134 -3.89 -7.12 13.69
N HIS A 135 -4.66 -7.84 12.86
CA HIS A 135 -6.12 -7.84 12.84
C HIS A 135 -6.68 -9.27 13.02
N PRO A 136 -6.36 -9.98 14.12
CA PRO A 136 -6.76 -11.38 14.29
C PRO A 136 -8.28 -11.57 14.29
N SER A 137 -9.03 -10.58 14.74
CA SER A 137 -10.49 -10.59 14.77
C SER A 137 -11.12 -10.52 13.37
N TYR A 138 -10.39 -10.01 12.37
CA TYR A 138 -10.91 -9.88 10.99
C TYR A 138 -11.10 -11.24 10.29
N ARG A 139 -10.58 -12.33 10.87
CA ARG A 139 -10.81 -13.71 10.36
C ARG A 139 -12.29 -14.05 10.22
N HIS A 140 -13.16 -13.48 11.06
CA HIS A 140 -14.61 -13.71 11.03
C HIS A 140 -15.27 -13.23 9.73
N ALA A 141 -14.73 -12.18 9.09
CA ALA A 141 -15.20 -11.71 7.79
C ALA A 141 -14.57 -12.46 6.59
N GLY A 142 -13.41 -13.10 6.79
CA GLY A 142 -12.60 -13.63 5.69
C GLY A 142 -13.30 -14.73 4.87
N ALA A 143 -13.95 -15.70 5.53
CA ALA A 143 -14.69 -16.76 4.84
C ALA A 143 -15.87 -16.22 4.05
N VAL A 144 -16.65 -15.35 4.69
CA VAL A 144 -17.85 -14.73 4.09
C VAL A 144 -17.48 -13.90 2.84
N ARG A 145 -16.39 -13.13 2.91
CA ARG A 145 -15.91 -12.34 1.76
C ARG A 145 -15.61 -13.22 0.54
N ARG A 146 -14.97 -14.38 0.75
CA ARG A 146 -14.68 -15.32 -0.36
C ARG A 146 -15.95 -15.91 -0.94
N GLU A 147 -16.95 -16.22 -0.10
CA GLU A 147 -18.24 -16.76 -0.57
C GLU A 147 -19.07 -15.73 -1.34
N ILE A 148 -19.06 -14.46 -0.93
CA ILE A 148 -19.74 -13.38 -1.64
C ILE A 148 -19.20 -13.24 -3.08
N GLY A 149 -17.90 -13.43 -3.29
CA GLY A 149 -17.27 -13.46 -4.61
C GLY A 149 -17.27 -12.13 -5.37
N VAL A 150 -17.69 -11.02 -4.73
CA VAL A 150 -17.67 -9.68 -5.32
C VAL A 150 -17.03 -8.69 -4.33
N PRO A 151 -16.37 -7.63 -4.82
CA PRO A 151 -15.82 -6.58 -3.97
C PRO A 151 -16.93 -5.89 -3.17
N THR A 152 -16.66 -5.62 -1.90
CA THR A 152 -17.55 -4.92 -0.97
C THR A 152 -16.74 -3.87 -0.19
N VAL A 153 -17.38 -3.13 0.72
CA VAL A 153 -16.70 -2.19 1.62
C VAL A 153 -15.52 -2.82 2.37
N PHE A 154 -15.56 -4.11 2.66
CA PHE A 154 -14.46 -4.83 3.31
C PHE A 154 -13.14 -4.84 2.51
N ASN A 155 -13.19 -4.62 1.19
CA ASN A 155 -12.01 -4.55 0.33
C ASN A 155 -11.25 -3.21 0.50
N LEU A 156 -11.94 -2.17 0.96
CA LEU A 156 -11.34 -0.86 1.21
C LEU A 156 -10.59 -0.79 2.56
N LEU A 157 -10.94 -1.67 3.51
CA LEU A 157 -10.47 -1.54 4.89
C LEU A 157 -8.97 -1.84 5.04
N GLY A 158 -8.38 -2.72 4.22
CA GLY A 158 -6.95 -3.05 4.31
C GLY A 158 -6.04 -1.83 4.31
N PRO A 159 -6.06 -0.99 3.26
CA PRO A 159 -5.24 0.23 3.21
C PRO A 159 -5.60 1.30 4.26
N LEU A 160 -6.83 1.26 4.80
CA LEU A 160 -7.33 2.23 5.78
C LEU A 160 -7.02 1.84 7.24
N THR A 161 -6.46 0.64 7.47
CA THR A 161 -6.31 0.08 8.82
C THR A 161 -4.88 -0.36 9.12
N ASN A 162 -3.88 0.32 8.56
CA ASN A 162 -2.49 0.12 8.97
C ASN A 162 -2.35 0.35 10.48
N PRO A 163 -1.86 -0.64 11.25
CA PRO A 163 -1.81 -0.57 12.72
C PRO A 163 -0.83 0.48 13.27
N ALA A 164 0.08 1.00 12.46
CA ALA A 164 0.95 2.13 12.79
C ALA A 164 0.30 3.50 12.47
N THR A 165 -0.82 3.52 11.77
CA THR A 165 -1.51 4.75 11.34
C THR A 165 -0.57 5.80 10.75
N PRO A 166 0.20 5.46 9.69
CA PRO A 166 1.10 6.40 9.05
C PRO A 166 0.31 7.62 8.53
N ARG A 167 0.93 8.80 8.65
CA ARG A 167 0.29 10.05 8.21
C ARG A 167 0.44 10.31 6.72
N ALA A 168 1.35 9.61 6.06
CA ALA A 168 1.59 9.75 4.64
C ALA A 168 1.53 8.39 3.94
N GLY A 169 1.23 8.38 2.64
CA GLY A 169 1.20 7.14 1.87
C GLY A 169 0.85 7.29 0.41
N LEU A 170 1.20 6.26 -0.35
CA LEU A 170 0.66 6.00 -1.68
C LEU A 170 -0.30 4.84 -1.57
N ILE A 171 -1.58 5.09 -1.84
CA ILE A 171 -2.67 4.16 -1.59
C ILE A 171 -3.36 3.83 -2.91
N GLY A 172 -3.18 2.62 -3.39
CA GLY A 172 -3.82 2.16 -4.60
C GLY A 172 -5.28 1.73 -4.39
N CYS A 173 -6.14 2.00 -5.37
CA CYS A 173 -7.52 1.55 -5.37
C CYS A 173 -7.92 1.01 -6.74
N ALA A 174 -8.30 -0.27 -6.80
CA ALA A 174 -8.73 -0.91 -8.05
C ALA A 174 -10.09 -0.39 -8.58
N TRP A 175 -10.83 0.36 -7.76
CA TRP A 175 -12.18 0.85 -8.12
C TRP A 175 -12.21 2.38 -8.05
N ALA A 176 -12.26 3.02 -9.22
CA ALA A 176 -12.20 4.48 -9.35
C ALA A 176 -13.33 5.20 -8.59
N ASP A 177 -14.53 4.62 -8.53
CA ASP A 177 -15.68 5.15 -7.80
C ASP A 177 -15.51 5.08 -6.27
N LEU A 178 -14.67 4.18 -5.78
CA LEU A 178 -14.38 4.02 -4.36
C LEU A 178 -13.08 4.72 -3.92
N ALA A 179 -12.23 5.11 -4.85
CA ALA A 179 -11.00 5.83 -4.56
C ALA A 179 -11.27 7.20 -3.89
N GLU A 180 -12.29 7.93 -4.35
CA GLU A 180 -12.72 9.18 -3.74
C GLU A 180 -13.25 8.98 -2.32
N VAL A 181 -13.96 7.89 -2.07
CA VAL A 181 -14.44 7.51 -0.73
C VAL A 181 -13.24 7.28 0.21
N MET A 182 -12.22 6.54 -0.25
CA MET A 182 -10.99 6.32 0.52
C MET A 182 -10.23 7.63 0.77
N ALA A 183 -10.12 8.49 -0.24
CA ALA A 183 -9.49 9.80 -0.11
C ALA A 183 -10.19 10.66 0.97
N GLY A 184 -11.53 10.62 1.03
CA GLY A 184 -12.31 11.28 2.06
C GLY A 184 -12.03 10.77 3.48
N VAL A 185 -11.77 9.47 3.65
CA VAL A 185 -11.34 8.92 4.96
C VAL A 185 -10.00 9.50 5.38
N PHE A 186 -9.02 9.53 4.50
CA PHE A 186 -7.70 10.11 4.79
C PHE A 186 -7.77 11.62 5.04
N ALA A 187 -8.66 12.33 4.33
CA ALA A 187 -8.89 13.77 4.56
C ALA A 187 -9.45 14.03 5.96
N THR A 188 -10.43 13.23 6.42
CA THR A 188 -10.98 13.31 7.78
C THR A 188 -9.90 13.08 8.84
N ARG A 189 -8.93 12.20 8.58
CA ARG A 189 -7.79 11.91 9.47
C ARG A 189 -6.67 12.96 9.40
N GLY A 190 -6.75 13.93 8.49
CA GLY A 190 -5.71 14.95 8.27
C GLY A 190 -4.41 14.37 7.73
N SER A 191 -4.48 13.28 6.99
CA SER A 191 -3.32 12.60 6.37
C SER A 191 -2.83 13.35 5.12
N SER A 192 -1.58 13.11 4.73
CA SER A 192 -0.98 13.53 3.47
C SER A 192 -0.80 12.32 2.55
N VAL A 193 -1.78 12.04 1.69
CA VAL A 193 -1.87 10.79 0.94
C VAL A 193 -2.17 11.06 -0.53
N LEU A 194 -1.57 10.27 -1.41
CA LEU A 194 -2.02 10.13 -2.78
C LEU A 194 -2.82 8.82 -2.89
N VAL A 195 -4.15 8.91 -3.06
CA VAL A 195 -4.95 7.76 -3.46
C VAL A 195 -4.91 7.69 -4.98
N VAL A 196 -4.58 6.52 -5.54
CA VAL A 196 -4.28 6.38 -6.96
C VAL A 196 -5.07 5.25 -7.61
N HIS A 197 -5.40 5.43 -8.87
CA HIS A 197 -6.03 4.43 -9.72
C HIS A 197 -5.44 4.56 -11.13
N GLY A 198 -4.87 3.49 -11.65
CA GLY A 198 -4.43 3.44 -13.04
C GLY A 198 -5.64 3.41 -13.98
N ASP A 199 -5.62 4.22 -15.05
CA ASP A 199 -6.73 4.24 -16.01
C ASP A 199 -6.80 2.93 -16.84
N ASP A 200 -5.84 2.01 -16.64
CA ASP A 200 -5.85 0.61 -17.08
C ASP A 200 -6.51 -0.35 -16.07
N GLY A 201 -6.94 0.15 -14.92
CA GLY A 201 -7.60 -0.60 -13.85
C GLY A 201 -6.67 -1.02 -12.70
N LEU A 202 -5.37 -0.74 -12.76
CA LEU A 202 -4.43 -1.07 -11.69
C LEU A 202 -4.71 -0.27 -10.41
N ASP A 203 -4.53 -0.89 -9.27
CA ASP A 203 -4.51 -0.21 -7.97
C ASP A 203 -3.12 0.36 -7.63
N GLU A 204 -2.48 0.97 -8.64
CA GLU A 204 -1.14 1.55 -8.59
C GLU A 204 -1.02 2.70 -9.59
N LEU A 205 0.02 3.51 -9.46
CA LEU A 205 0.42 4.38 -10.57
C LEU A 205 0.98 3.52 -11.69
N THR A 206 0.46 3.71 -12.88
CA THR A 206 0.83 2.89 -14.04
C THR A 206 1.73 3.64 -15.03
N THR A 207 2.59 2.89 -15.71
CA THR A 207 3.37 3.36 -16.86
C THR A 207 2.73 2.99 -18.20
N THR A 208 1.60 2.26 -18.19
CA THR A 208 0.94 1.79 -19.43
C THR A 208 0.03 2.86 -20.03
N THR A 209 -0.58 3.68 -19.17
CA THR A 209 -1.47 4.77 -19.54
C THR A 209 -1.36 5.92 -18.53
N THR A 210 -2.36 6.76 -18.39
CA THR A 210 -2.50 7.75 -17.33
C THR A 210 -3.01 7.12 -16.04
N SER A 211 -2.96 7.86 -14.95
CA SER A 211 -3.58 7.50 -13.67
C SER A 211 -4.41 8.67 -13.15
N THR A 212 -5.47 8.35 -12.44
CA THR A 212 -6.21 9.32 -11.64
C THR A 212 -5.62 9.34 -10.23
N ILE A 213 -5.31 10.52 -9.70
CA ILE A 213 -4.82 10.75 -8.35
C ILE A 213 -5.84 11.59 -7.59
N TRP A 214 -6.21 11.15 -6.39
CA TRP A 214 -6.87 11.98 -5.38
C TRP A 214 -5.80 12.40 -4.37
N ARG A 215 -5.32 13.62 -4.52
CA ARG A 215 -4.36 14.25 -3.59
C ARG A 215 -5.10 14.65 -2.33
N VAL A 216 -4.72 14.05 -1.21
CA VAL A 216 -5.26 14.36 0.12
C VAL A 216 -4.22 15.14 0.89
N GLN A 217 -4.56 16.35 1.32
CA GLN A 217 -3.69 17.19 2.11
C GLN A 217 -4.48 18.23 2.89
N ALA A 218 -4.08 18.48 4.15
CA ALA A 218 -4.70 19.48 5.02
C ALA A 218 -6.24 19.36 5.08
N GLY A 219 -6.78 18.13 5.07
CA GLY A 219 -8.21 17.85 5.13
C GLY A 219 -8.96 18.07 3.81
N THR A 220 -8.29 18.37 2.72
CA THR A 220 -8.88 18.57 1.38
C THR A 220 -8.56 17.40 0.46
N VAL A 221 -9.43 17.16 -0.51
CA VAL A 221 -9.24 16.17 -1.59
C VAL A 221 -9.28 16.91 -2.91
N GLU A 222 -8.26 16.70 -3.73
CA GLU A 222 -8.20 17.21 -5.10
C GLU A 222 -7.97 16.06 -6.07
N ARG A 223 -8.79 15.99 -7.11
CA ARG A 223 -8.66 14.99 -8.17
C ARG A 223 -7.80 15.54 -9.32
N LEU A 224 -6.77 14.79 -9.67
CA LEU A 224 -5.79 15.13 -10.69
C LEU A 224 -5.65 14.00 -11.69
N THR A 225 -5.37 14.32 -12.95
CA THR A 225 -4.89 13.34 -13.94
C THR A 225 -3.37 13.40 -13.96
N PHE A 226 -2.74 12.23 -13.88
CA PHE A 226 -1.29 12.09 -13.91
C PHE A 226 -0.86 11.32 -15.16
N ASP A 227 0.04 11.91 -15.91
CA ASP A 227 0.66 11.28 -17.08
C ASP A 227 2.15 11.03 -16.82
N PRO A 228 2.61 9.76 -16.67
CA PRO A 228 4.01 9.46 -16.47
C PRO A 228 4.91 9.90 -17.63
N ALA A 229 4.38 10.06 -18.85
CA ALA A 229 5.14 10.56 -19.98
C ALA A 229 5.66 12.00 -19.77
N ALA A 230 4.96 12.81 -18.96
CA ALA A 230 5.42 14.15 -18.58
C ALA A 230 6.71 14.13 -17.76
N PHE A 231 7.05 13.00 -17.16
CA PHE A 231 8.27 12.78 -16.39
C PHE A 231 9.28 11.86 -17.11
N GLY A 232 9.13 11.66 -18.42
CA GLY A 232 10.08 10.94 -19.26
C GLY A 232 9.89 9.42 -19.30
N PHE A 233 8.87 8.87 -18.65
CA PHE A 233 8.58 7.45 -18.74
C PHE A 233 8.01 7.06 -20.11
N ARG A 234 8.48 5.95 -20.65
CA ARG A 234 7.90 5.37 -21.85
C ARG A 234 6.67 4.54 -21.48
N ARG A 235 5.68 4.53 -22.36
CA ARG A 235 4.53 3.63 -22.20
C ARG A 235 4.98 2.17 -22.25
N ALA A 236 4.63 1.44 -21.22
CA ALA A 236 4.83 0.00 -21.15
C ALA A 236 3.59 -0.75 -21.64
N GLU A 237 3.76 -1.98 -22.06
CA GLU A 237 2.63 -2.91 -22.26
C GLU A 237 2.26 -3.53 -20.91
N VAL A 238 0.98 -3.74 -20.65
CA VAL A 238 0.49 -4.36 -19.39
C VAL A 238 1.18 -5.71 -19.15
N ALA A 239 1.40 -6.51 -20.20
CA ALA A 239 2.08 -7.79 -20.13
C ALA A 239 3.52 -7.71 -19.57
N ALA A 240 4.17 -6.55 -19.67
CA ALA A 240 5.51 -6.33 -19.12
C ALA A 240 5.53 -6.14 -17.59
N LEU A 241 4.38 -5.94 -16.98
CA LEU A 241 4.22 -5.79 -15.53
C LEU A 241 3.64 -7.05 -14.87
N VAL A 242 3.25 -8.05 -15.65
CA VAL A 242 2.66 -9.29 -15.12
C VAL A 242 3.69 -10.08 -14.34
N GLY A 243 3.33 -10.48 -13.13
CA GLY A 243 4.13 -11.30 -12.24
C GLY A 243 3.81 -12.80 -12.34
N GLY A 244 4.40 -13.55 -11.43
CA GLY A 244 4.22 -14.98 -11.30
C GLY A 244 3.93 -15.40 -9.85
N ASP A 245 4.45 -16.57 -9.49
CA ASP A 245 4.45 -17.03 -8.10
C ASP A 245 5.41 -16.21 -7.21
N ALA A 246 5.45 -16.52 -5.94
CA ALA A 246 6.24 -15.78 -4.96
C ALA A 246 7.75 -15.78 -5.29
N GLU A 247 8.30 -16.90 -5.74
CA GLU A 247 9.72 -17.03 -6.09
C GLU A 247 10.05 -16.21 -7.33
N SER A 248 9.21 -16.26 -8.36
CA SER A 248 9.37 -15.46 -9.58
C SER A 248 9.31 -13.97 -9.26
N ASN A 249 8.36 -13.54 -8.46
CA ASN A 249 8.22 -12.14 -8.05
C ASN A 249 9.38 -11.69 -7.15
N ALA A 250 9.89 -12.56 -6.28
CA ALA A 250 11.07 -12.27 -5.47
C ALA A 250 12.34 -12.15 -6.32
N ALA A 251 12.49 -12.97 -7.38
CA ALA A 251 13.61 -12.87 -8.31
C ALA A 251 13.56 -11.53 -9.08
N GLU A 252 12.39 -11.12 -9.57
CA GLU A 252 12.19 -9.83 -10.21
C GLU A 252 12.49 -8.66 -9.25
N ALA A 253 12.00 -8.76 -8.00
CA ALA A 253 12.28 -7.75 -6.99
C ALA A 253 13.78 -7.60 -6.71
N ARG A 254 14.53 -8.71 -6.57
CA ARG A 254 15.99 -8.65 -6.41
C ARG A 254 16.66 -8.01 -7.64
N ALA A 255 16.22 -8.35 -8.85
CA ALA A 255 16.77 -7.76 -10.06
C ALA A 255 16.55 -6.24 -10.12
N VAL A 256 15.33 -5.79 -9.87
CA VAL A 256 14.98 -4.35 -9.89
C VAL A 256 15.73 -3.58 -8.79
N LEU A 257 15.73 -4.08 -7.56
CA LEU A 257 16.41 -3.44 -6.44
C LEU A 257 17.94 -3.46 -6.59
N GLY A 258 18.48 -4.43 -7.32
CA GLY A 258 19.90 -4.51 -7.73
C GLY A 258 20.24 -3.70 -8.99
N GLY A 259 19.32 -2.87 -9.50
CA GLY A 259 19.60 -1.91 -10.57
C GLY A 259 19.21 -2.35 -11.98
N ALA A 260 18.52 -3.50 -12.16
CA ALA A 260 18.07 -3.90 -13.48
C ALA A 260 17.10 -2.86 -14.08
N ASN A 261 17.31 -2.54 -15.38
CA ASN A 261 16.43 -1.61 -16.09
C ASN A 261 15.24 -2.35 -16.72
N GLY A 262 14.12 -1.66 -16.88
CA GLY A 262 12.95 -2.20 -17.55
C GLY A 262 11.64 -1.61 -17.07
N PRO A 263 10.50 -2.03 -17.66
CA PRO A 263 9.18 -1.49 -17.33
C PRO A 263 8.79 -1.66 -15.86
N VAL A 264 9.20 -2.76 -15.23
CA VAL A 264 8.94 -2.99 -13.79
C VAL A 264 9.68 -1.96 -12.94
N ARG A 265 10.98 -1.70 -13.23
CA ARG A 265 11.72 -0.65 -12.55
C ARG A 265 11.05 0.71 -12.70
N ASP A 266 10.62 1.07 -13.90
CA ASP A 266 9.94 2.33 -14.17
C ASP A 266 8.69 2.48 -13.32
N ALA A 267 7.86 1.42 -13.25
CA ALA A 267 6.68 1.41 -12.40
C ALA A 267 7.01 1.51 -10.90
N VAL A 268 8.07 0.83 -10.44
CA VAL A 268 8.55 0.91 -9.05
C VAL A 268 9.02 2.32 -8.71
N LEU A 269 9.82 2.94 -9.58
CA LEU A 269 10.30 4.32 -9.40
C LEU A 269 9.15 5.30 -9.31
N LEU A 270 8.14 5.15 -10.18
CA LEU A 270 6.96 5.98 -10.21
C LEU A 270 6.16 5.90 -8.90
N ASN A 271 5.90 4.69 -8.43
CA ASN A 271 5.15 4.47 -7.18
C ASN A 271 5.95 4.88 -5.94
N ALA A 272 7.27 4.64 -5.91
CA ALA A 272 8.13 5.14 -4.84
C ALA A 272 8.15 6.67 -4.80
N ALA A 273 8.28 7.33 -5.95
CA ALA A 273 8.23 8.79 -6.04
C ALA A 273 6.89 9.35 -5.54
N GLY A 274 5.76 8.73 -5.89
CA GLY A 274 4.44 9.10 -5.38
C GLY A 274 4.35 9.07 -3.86
N ALA A 275 4.90 8.03 -3.23
CA ALA A 275 4.97 7.93 -1.78
C ALA A 275 5.88 9.01 -1.14
N LEU A 276 7.01 9.33 -1.79
CA LEU A 276 7.91 10.41 -1.36
C LEU A 276 7.24 11.79 -1.49
N VAL A 277 6.46 12.02 -2.55
CA VAL A 277 5.65 13.25 -2.76
C VAL A 277 4.60 13.37 -1.65
N ALA A 278 3.88 12.29 -1.35
CA ALA A 278 2.90 12.27 -0.28
C ALA A 278 3.53 12.58 1.09
N HIS A 279 4.71 12.03 1.36
CA HIS A 279 5.44 12.28 2.61
C HIS A 279 5.94 13.73 2.73
N ALA A 280 6.47 14.29 1.65
CA ALA A 280 6.96 15.67 1.65
C ALA A 280 5.83 16.67 1.90
N GLY A 281 4.61 16.35 1.49
CA GLY A 281 3.49 17.29 1.45
C GLY A 281 3.73 18.42 0.42
N LEU A 282 2.69 19.15 0.10
CA LEU A 282 2.79 20.27 -0.85
C LEU A 282 2.11 21.49 -0.24
N SER A 283 2.81 22.62 -0.20
CA SER A 283 2.22 23.87 0.29
C SER A 283 1.51 24.66 -0.82
N SER A 284 1.69 24.29 -2.08
CA SER A 284 1.03 24.90 -3.24
C SER A 284 1.13 24.01 -4.48
N ASP A 285 0.24 24.23 -5.46
CA ASP A 285 0.26 23.51 -6.75
C ASP A 285 1.53 23.75 -7.56
N ALA A 286 2.17 24.90 -7.39
CA ALA A 286 3.45 25.19 -8.03
C ALA A 286 4.57 24.22 -7.63
N GLN A 287 4.43 23.52 -6.51
CA GLN A 287 5.39 22.53 -6.05
C GLN A 287 5.14 21.12 -6.62
N TRP A 288 4.03 20.90 -7.33
CA TRP A 288 3.65 19.58 -7.83
C TRP A 288 4.75 18.95 -8.70
N VAL A 289 5.14 19.63 -9.78
CA VAL A 289 6.17 19.12 -10.69
C VAL A 289 7.53 18.98 -9.99
N PRO A 290 8.05 20.02 -9.30
CA PRO A 290 9.32 19.89 -8.55
C PRO A 290 9.34 18.77 -7.51
N ALA A 291 8.22 18.50 -6.83
CA ALA A 291 8.13 17.40 -5.86
C ALA A 291 8.25 16.02 -6.52
N TRP A 292 7.61 15.84 -7.68
CA TRP A 292 7.74 14.62 -8.47
C TRP A 292 9.16 14.43 -9.00
N GLU A 293 9.78 15.48 -9.56
CA GLU A 293 11.17 15.42 -10.01
C GLU A 293 12.12 15.05 -8.88
N SER A 294 11.96 15.66 -7.71
CA SER A 294 12.73 15.32 -6.51
C SER A 294 12.47 13.90 -6.03
N GLY A 295 11.21 13.48 -6.00
CA GLY A 295 10.83 12.12 -5.60
C GLY A 295 11.44 11.06 -6.52
N LEU A 296 11.35 11.27 -7.82
CA LEU A 296 11.95 10.40 -8.84
C LEU A 296 13.47 10.34 -8.72
N ALA A 297 14.13 11.47 -8.55
CA ALA A 297 15.58 11.52 -8.36
C ALA A 297 16.03 10.72 -7.13
N ARG A 298 15.34 10.88 -6.00
CA ARG A 298 15.61 10.14 -4.75
C ARG A 298 15.35 8.64 -4.91
N ALA A 299 14.25 8.25 -5.54
CA ALA A 299 13.93 6.84 -5.80
C ALA A 299 14.97 6.20 -6.73
N THR A 300 15.40 6.91 -7.77
CA THR A 300 16.44 6.46 -8.70
C THR A 300 17.77 6.28 -7.98
N GLU A 301 18.20 7.27 -7.20
CA GLU A 301 19.43 7.20 -6.41
C GLU A 301 19.42 6.04 -5.42
N ALA A 302 18.27 5.76 -4.76
CA ALA A 302 18.14 4.66 -3.82
C ALA A 302 18.40 3.29 -4.48
N ILE A 303 18.06 3.12 -5.76
CA ILE A 303 18.38 1.91 -6.51
C ILE A 303 19.80 1.97 -7.05
N ASP A 304 20.19 3.05 -7.75
CA ASP A 304 21.44 3.12 -8.51
C ASP A 304 22.68 3.16 -7.63
N SER A 305 22.56 3.63 -6.39
CA SER A 305 23.63 3.54 -5.38
C SER A 305 23.79 2.14 -4.76
N GLY A 306 22.86 1.20 -5.04
CA GLY A 306 22.77 -0.08 -4.36
C GLY A 306 22.09 -0.02 -2.99
N GLY A 307 21.61 1.15 -2.55
CA GLY A 307 21.01 1.34 -1.23
C GLY A 307 19.73 0.51 -1.01
N ALA A 308 18.93 0.30 -2.05
CA ALA A 308 17.72 -0.53 -1.96
C ALA A 308 18.05 -2.02 -1.76
N GLU A 309 19.05 -2.53 -2.44
CA GLU A 309 19.54 -3.92 -2.29
C GLU A 309 20.15 -4.13 -0.89
N GLU A 310 20.97 -3.19 -0.43
CA GLU A 310 21.60 -3.23 0.91
C GLU A 310 20.55 -3.16 2.02
N LEU A 311 19.54 -2.29 1.89
CA LEU A 311 18.43 -2.18 2.85
C LEU A 311 17.67 -3.50 2.94
N LEU A 312 17.32 -4.13 1.80
CA LEU A 312 16.66 -5.42 1.78
C LEU A 312 17.50 -6.48 2.50
N ALA A 313 18.80 -6.56 2.18
CA ALA A 313 19.70 -7.51 2.84
C ALA A 313 19.82 -7.27 4.35
N CYS A 314 19.84 -6.01 4.79
CA CYS A 314 19.82 -5.64 6.20
C CYS A 314 18.50 -6.05 6.86
N TRP A 315 17.37 -5.77 6.22
CA TRP A 315 16.04 -6.11 6.72
C TRP A 315 15.85 -7.62 6.89
N VAL A 316 16.28 -8.40 5.89
CA VAL A 316 16.27 -9.87 6.00
C VAL A 316 17.08 -10.34 7.19
N ARG A 317 18.33 -9.91 7.33
CA ARG A 317 19.19 -10.30 8.46
C ARG A 317 18.60 -9.89 9.80
N PHE A 318 18.08 -8.68 9.90
CA PHE A 318 17.49 -8.15 11.12
C PHE A 318 16.26 -8.94 11.55
N THR A 319 15.32 -9.18 10.64
CA THR A 319 14.08 -9.89 10.95
C THR A 319 14.31 -11.35 11.33
N GLN A 320 15.35 -11.98 10.83
CA GLN A 320 15.71 -13.36 11.21
C GLN A 320 16.37 -13.47 12.60
N GLN A 321 16.76 -12.35 13.22
CA GLN A 321 17.36 -12.30 14.56
C GLN A 321 16.33 -11.94 15.65
N LEU A 322 15.14 -11.51 15.27
CA LEU A 322 14.03 -11.22 16.19
C LEU A 322 13.29 -12.49 16.57
#